data_66bae4ae340c08240dcc6ee865096f28
#
_entry.id   66bae4ae340c08240dcc6ee865096f28
#
_cell.length_a   1.000
_cell.length_b   1.000
_cell.length_c   1.000
_cell.angle_alpha   90.00
_cell.angle_beta   90.00
_cell.angle_gamma   90.00
#
_symmetry.space_group_name_H-M   'P 1'
#
loop_
_entity.id
_entity.type
_entity.pdbx_description
1 polymer ?
#
loop_
_entity_poly.entity_id
_entity_poly.type
_entity_poly.pdbx_seq_one_letter_code
_entity_poly.pdbx_strand_id
1 'polypeptide(L)'
;MRVVLAGDHAGLNMRADLASVARSMGHEVVLVGPCEGERVDFPIAAEALCREIMAGRANRGILLCGSGAGMCMAANRFPGIRAATAHDTYTAHQMVEHDAANVLTLGTRVIGPEPAAEIVRAYLKAEFQTADRYRRRLQQIIDIERKRTMNPLHDLSAAGQSVWLDYIRRDILDDGTLARYISDLCVTGLTSNPSIFDKAISGSNLYDEAISGGDAESIFFDLAIDDLGRAADLLRTSWDVSGGTDGYVSLEVSPLLAADANTTIEQGIELFKRAGRPNLMIKVPGTPESPKAIEELIYQGVNVNVTLLFDDVQYRRAAEAYIRGIERRLEAGLDANVFSVASVFISRWDTPTAEKVESHLKNRLGIACG
;
A
#
# COMPACT_ATOMS: atom_id res chain seq x y z
N MET A 1 -3.04 7.08 -36.48
CA MET A 1 -2.84 6.95 -35.02
C MET A 1 -1.82 8.00 -34.55
N ARG A 2 -1.71 8.20 -33.25
CA ARG A 2 -0.72 9.14 -32.66
C ARG A 2 0.52 8.35 -32.24
N VAL A 3 1.69 8.77 -32.73
CA VAL A 3 2.99 8.11 -32.50
C VAL A 3 3.91 9.08 -31.76
N VAL A 4 4.52 8.61 -30.68
CA VAL A 4 5.46 9.41 -29.90
C VAL A 4 6.89 8.91 -30.14
N LEU A 5 7.84 9.84 -30.33
CA LEU A 5 9.25 9.53 -30.54
C LEU A 5 10.10 10.23 -29.48
N ALA A 6 11.08 9.50 -28.94
CA ALA A 6 12.11 10.04 -28.06
C ALA A 6 13.48 9.43 -28.38
N GLY A 7 14.53 10.11 -27.99
CA GLY A 7 15.90 9.61 -28.12
C GLY A 7 16.80 10.25 -27.09
N ASP A 8 17.86 9.54 -26.70
CA ASP A 8 18.98 10.14 -26.01
C ASP A 8 19.88 10.94 -26.99
N HIS A 9 20.98 11.50 -26.50
CA HIS A 9 21.91 12.26 -27.30
C HIS A 9 22.47 11.50 -28.54
N ALA A 10 22.51 10.15 -28.49
CA ALA A 10 22.94 9.34 -29.65
C ALA A 10 21.80 9.12 -30.66
N GLY A 11 20.55 9.18 -30.20
CA GLY A 11 19.34 8.95 -31.00
C GLY A 11 18.80 10.18 -31.72
N LEU A 12 19.16 11.38 -31.28
CA LEU A 12 18.57 12.64 -31.78
C LEU A 12 18.70 12.85 -33.28
N ASN A 13 19.85 12.52 -33.88
CA ASN A 13 20.12 12.72 -35.31
C ASN A 13 19.13 11.95 -36.20
N MET A 14 18.67 10.77 -35.78
CA MET A 14 17.75 9.94 -36.57
C MET A 14 16.29 10.22 -36.23
N ARG A 15 16.00 10.85 -35.07
CA ARG A 15 14.66 11.11 -34.57
C ARG A 15 13.82 11.95 -35.53
N ALA A 16 14.38 12.99 -36.08
CA ALA A 16 13.70 13.90 -37.00
C ALA A 16 13.34 13.20 -38.34
N ASP A 17 14.23 12.39 -38.88
CA ASP A 17 14.02 11.64 -40.12
C ASP A 17 12.90 10.60 -39.91
N LEU A 18 12.93 9.80 -38.84
CA LEU A 18 11.91 8.81 -38.54
C LEU A 18 10.57 9.44 -38.20
N ALA A 19 10.56 10.62 -37.58
CA ALA A 19 9.33 11.40 -37.40
C ALA A 19 8.71 11.81 -38.74
N SER A 20 9.55 12.22 -39.72
CA SER A 20 9.08 12.53 -41.06
C SER A 20 8.53 11.28 -41.79
N VAL A 21 9.17 10.12 -41.63
CA VAL A 21 8.64 8.84 -42.12
C VAL A 21 7.27 8.55 -41.54
N ALA A 22 7.08 8.64 -40.24
CA ALA A 22 5.79 8.40 -39.60
C ALA A 22 4.71 9.38 -40.08
N ARG A 23 5.04 10.67 -40.24
CA ARG A 23 4.11 11.68 -40.79
C ARG A 23 3.72 11.37 -42.23
N SER A 24 4.68 10.95 -43.07
CA SER A 24 4.39 10.57 -44.46
C SER A 24 3.44 9.37 -44.60
N MET A 25 3.32 8.55 -43.56
CA MET A 25 2.36 7.45 -43.44
C MET A 25 0.98 7.90 -42.92
N GLY A 26 0.76 9.19 -42.69
CA GLY A 26 -0.50 9.73 -42.20
C GLY A 26 -0.68 9.64 -40.67
N HIS A 27 0.40 9.51 -39.92
CA HIS A 27 0.35 9.51 -38.46
C HIS A 27 0.58 10.90 -37.86
N GLU A 28 -0.10 11.21 -36.79
CA GLU A 28 0.22 12.35 -35.93
C GLU A 28 1.46 12.02 -35.10
N VAL A 29 2.45 12.90 -35.11
CA VAL A 29 3.74 12.63 -34.46
C VAL A 29 4.04 13.66 -33.39
N VAL A 30 4.34 13.16 -32.20
CA VAL A 30 4.78 13.94 -31.03
C VAL A 30 6.25 13.60 -30.74
N LEU A 31 7.07 14.62 -30.56
CA LEU A 31 8.45 14.46 -30.10
C LEU A 31 8.53 14.83 -28.61
N VAL A 32 9.14 13.96 -27.82
CA VAL A 32 9.35 14.18 -26.37
C VAL A 32 10.81 13.89 -26.01
N GLY A 33 11.19 14.26 -24.78
CA GLY A 33 12.56 14.13 -24.32
C GLY A 33 13.44 15.32 -24.71
N PRO A 34 14.77 15.15 -24.70
CA PRO A 34 15.72 16.26 -24.83
C PRO A 34 15.60 17.01 -26.15
N CYS A 35 15.89 18.30 -26.09
CA CYS A 35 16.07 19.14 -27.27
C CYS A 35 17.45 18.89 -27.95
N GLU A 36 17.59 19.40 -29.16
CA GLU A 36 18.84 19.28 -29.88
C GLU A 36 19.98 20.00 -29.11
N GLY A 37 21.10 19.31 -28.89
CA GLY A 37 22.23 19.80 -28.11
C GLY A 37 22.21 19.44 -26.62
N GLU A 38 21.09 18.93 -26.08
CA GLU A 38 21.00 18.46 -24.69
C GLU A 38 21.52 17.03 -24.56
N ARG A 39 22.34 16.79 -23.54
CA ARG A 39 22.74 15.44 -23.14
C ARG A 39 21.81 14.93 -22.01
N VAL A 40 21.03 13.92 -22.33
CA VAL A 40 20.15 13.26 -21.37
C VAL A 40 20.42 11.76 -21.38
N ASP A 41 20.38 11.15 -20.21
CA ASP A 41 20.51 9.71 -20.07
C ASP A 41 19.27 9.01 -20.66
N PHE A 42 19.50 7.85 -21.28
CA PHE A 42 18.46 7.10 -21.97
C PHE A 42 17.22 6.77 -21.09
N PRO A 43 17.30 6.51 -19.77
CA PRO A 43 16.11 6.23 -18.97
C PRO A 43 15.13 7.41 -18.90
N ILE A 44 15.64 8.65 -18.86
CA ILE A 44 14.83 9.88 -18.81
C ILE A 44 14.02 10.04 -20.11
N ALA A 45 14.67 9.82 -21.26
CA ALA A 45 14.00 9.87 -22.56
C ALA A 45 12.97 8.75 -22.72
N ALA A 46 13.26 7.55 -22.21
CA ALA A 46 12.32 6.43 -22.19
C ALA A 46 11.10 6.73 -21.30
N GLU A 47 11.32 7.29 -20.11
CA GLU A 47 10.23 7.68 -19.20
C GLU A 47 9.32 8.72 -19.85
N ALA A 48 9.87 9.76 -20.47
CA ALA A 48 9.08 10.80 -21.13
C ALA A 48 8.14 10.22 -22.19
N LEU A 49 8.60 9.27 -22.99
CA LEU A 49 7.77 8.57 -23.98
C LEU A 49 6.73 7.65 -23.33
N CYS A 50 7.14 6.86 -22.37
CA CYS A 50 6.24 5.91 -21.72
C CYS A 50 5.06 6.61 -21.03
N ARG A 51 5.28 7.78 -20.42
CA ARG A 51 4.23 8.62 -19.83
C ARG A 51 3.17 9.06 -20.85
N GLU A 52 3.54 9.33 -22.11
CA GLU A 52 2.57 9.67 -23.17
C GLU A 52 1.66 8.49 -23.52
N ILE A 53 2.23 7.28 -23.61
CA ILE A 53 1.47 6.06 -23.91
C ILE A 53 0.57 5.68 -22.73
N MET A 54 1.11 5.68 -21.51
CA MET A 54 0.36 5.35 -20.28
C MET A 54 -0.83 6.28 -20.05
N ALA A 55 -0.66 7.55 -20.38
CA ALA A 55 -1.73 8.55 -20.30
C ALA A 55 -2.75 8.47 -21.45
N GLY A 56 -2.62 7.51 -22.36
CA GLY A 56 -3.50 7.37 -23.53
C GLY A 56 -3.34 8.47 -24.58
N ARG A 57 -2.30 9.31 -24.46
CA ARG A 57 -2.04 10.41 -25.42
C ARG A 57 -1.29 9.96 -26.65
N ALA A 58 -0.73 8.75 -26.67
CA ALA A 58 -0.13 8.13 -27.85
C ALA A 58 -0.46 6.64 -27.92
N ASN A 59 -0.56 6.11 -29.15
CA ASN A 59 -0.88 4.69 -29.38
C ASN A 59 0.39 3.83 -29.45
N ARG A 60 1.48 4.37 -30.04
CA ARG A 60 2.75 3.67 -30.22
C ARG A 60 3.93 4.61 -29.97
N GLY A 61 5.05 4.02 -29.57
CA GLY A 61 6.29 4.72 -29.30
C GLY A 61 7.47 4.22 -30.15
N ILE A 62 8.42 5.13 -30.43
CA ILE A 62 9.71 4.80 -31.02
C ILE A 62 10.81 5.44 -30.18
N LEU A 63 11.69 4.61 -29.64
CA LEU A 63 12.81 5.01 -28.79
C LEU A 63 14.15 4.79 -29.50
N LEU A 64 15.03 5.78 -29.41
CA LEU A 64 16.30 5.79 -30.13
C LEU A 64 17.47 6.03 -29.17
N CYS A 65 18.45 5.14 -29.19
CA CYS A 65 19.73 5.31 -28.52
C CYS A 65 20.87 4.66 -29.33
N GLY A 66 22.06 4.52 -28.78
CA GLY A 66 23.17 3.91 -29.49
C GLY A 66 22.92 2.48 -29.96
N SER A 67 22.31 1.62 -29.14
CA SER A 67 22.06 0.20 -29.43
C SER A 67 20.59 -0.23 -29.40
N GLY A 68 19.70 0.61 -28.88
CA GLY A 68 18.30 0.25 -28.62
C GLY A 68 18.07 -0.52 -27.31
N ALA A 69 19.06 -1.26 -26.82
CA ALA A 69 18.91 -2.18 -25.70
C ALA A 69 18.56 -1.47 -24.38
N GLY A 70 19.28 -0.41 -24.02
CA GLY A 70 19.03 0.35 -22.79
C GLY A 70 17.62 0.96 -22.76
N MET A 71 17.18 1.53 -23.88
CA MET A 71 15.81 2.05 -24.05
C MET A 71 14.76 0.97 -23.87
N CYS A 72 14.98 -0.23 -24.44
CA CYS A 72 14.08 -1.37 -24.29
C CYS A 72 13.98 -1.80 -22.81
N MET A 73 15.11 -1.90 -22.13
CA MET A 73 15.14 -2.26 -20.70
C MET A 73 14.42 -1.23 -19.84
N ALA A 74 14.63 0.06 -20.09
CA ALA A 74 14.00 1.15 -19.33
C ALA A 74 12.47 1.18 -19.58
N ALA A 75 12.05 1.13 -20.84
CA ALA A 75 10.65 1.20 -21.23
C ALA A 75 9.82 0.05 -20.62
N ASN A 76 10.35 -1.16 -20.59
CA ASN A 76 9.67 -2.32 -19.99
C ASN A 76 9.59 -2.28 -18.44
N ARG A 77 10.00 -1.20 -17.79
CA ARG A 77 9.75 -0.95 -16.35
C ARG A 77 8.42 -0.27 -16.08
N PHE A 78 7.80 0.29 -17.10
CA PHE A 78 6.53 1.01 -17.00
C PHE A 78 5.35 0.06 -17.30
N PRO A 79 4.27 0.10 -16.50
CA PRO A 79 3.12 -0.79 -16.69
C PRO A 79 2.43 -0.53 -18.03
N GLY A 80 2.01 -1.60 -18.69
CA GLY A 80 1.36 -1.55 -20.00
C GLY A 80 2.30 -1.27 -21.18
N ILE A 81 3.59 -1.05 -20.94
CA ILE A 81 4.59 -0.88 -22.02
C ILE A 81 5.17 -2.25 -22.40
N ARG A 82 5.11 -2.54 -23.68
CA ARG A 82 5.69 -3.73 -24.30
C ARG A 82 6.67 -3.29 -25.37
N ALA A 83 7.89 -3.03 -24.92
CA ALA A 83 8.99 -2.57 -25.76
C ALA A 83 9.83 -3.74 -26.28
N ALA A 84 10.16 -3.71 -27.55
CA ALA A 84 11.12 -4.63 -28.14
C ALA A 84 12.11 -3.90 -29.06
N THR A 85 13.33 -4.41 -29.12
CA THR A 85 14.37 -3.91 -30.03
C THR A 85 14.25 -4.68 -31.35
N ALA A 86 14.17 -3.97 -32.47
CA ALA A 86 14.19 -4.59 -33.80
C ALA A 86 15.14 -3.85 -34.73
N HIS A 87 16.02 -4.57 -35.37
CA HIS A 87 16.96 -4.04 -36.36
C HIS A 87 16.71 -4.65 -37.76
N ASP A 88 15.56 -5.25 -37.95
CA ASP A 88 15.05 -5.80 -39.23
C ASP A 88 13.52 -5.64 -39.30
N THR A 89 13.00 -5.69 -40.50
CA THR A 89 11.57 -5.49 -40.80
C THR A 89 10.70 -6.64 -40.34
N TYR A 90 11.21 -7.88 -40.34
CA TYR A 90 10.46 -9.05 -39.87
C TYR A 90 10.17 -8.97 -38.38
N THR A 91 11.22 -8.73 -37.55
CA THR A 91 11.07 -8.57 -36.11
C THR A 91 10.15 -7.39 -35.78
N ALA A 92 10.33 -6.24 -36.47
CA ALA A 92 9.51 -5.05 -36.24
C ALA A 92 8.02 -5.26 -36.55
N HIS A 93 7.70 -6.05 -37.57
CA HIS A 93 6.32 -6.43 -37.87
C HIS A 93 5.80 -7.46 -36.86
N GLN A 94 6.53 -8.55 -36.63
CA GLN A 94 6.09 -9.67 -35.82
C GLN A 94 5.89 -9.30 -34.34
N MET A 95 6.74 -8.43 -33.76
CA MET A 95 6.59 -8.01 -32.37
C MET A 95 5.24 -7.31 -32.09
N VAL A 96 4.67 -6.65 -33.10
CA VAL A 96 3.32 -6.09 -33.00
C VAL A 96 2.27 -7.16 -33.25
N GLU A 97 2.43 -7.90 -34.35
CA GLU A 97 1.45 -8.88 -34.82
C GLU A 97 1.21 -10.01 -33.81
N HIS A 98 2.25 -10.51 -33.16
CA HIS A 98 2.18 -11.64 -32.26
C HIS A 98 2.15 -11.26 -30.78
N ASP A 99 2.85 -10.17 -30.38
CA ASP A 99 3.13 -9.86 -29.00
C ASP A 99 2.50 -8.53 -28.54
N ALA A 100 1.79 -7.85 -29.45
CA ALA A 100 1.15 -6.55 -29.20
C ALA A 100 2.13 -5.50 -28.66
N ALA A 101 3.38 -5.49 -29.18
CA ALA A 101 4.38 -4.49 -28.79
C ALA A 101 3.89 -3.09 -29.16
N ASN A 102 3.99 -2.16 -28.22
CA ASN A 102 3.58 -0.77 -28.41
C ASN A 102 4.75 0.22 -28.41
N VAL A 103 5.97 -0.27 -28.19
CA VAL A 103 7.20 0.54 -28.28
C VAL A 103 8.26 -0.22 -29.07
N LEU A 104 8.73 0.41 -30.17
CA LEU A 104 9.89 -0.03 -30.92
C LEU A 104 11.14 0.67 -30.37
N THR A 105 12.22 -0.06 -30.15
CA THR A 105 13.52 0.53 -29.83
C THR A 105 14.55 0.25 -30.91
N LEU A 106 15.34 1.27 -31.30
CA LEU A 106 16.31 1.22 -32.38
C LEU A 106 17.69 1.70 -31.92
N GLY A 107 18.72 1.07 -32.47
CA GLY A 107 20.12 1.44 -32.25
C GLY A 107 20.70 2.24 -33.43
N THR A 108 20.90 3.53 -33.24
CA THR A 108 21.42 4.42 -34.30
C THR A 108 22.88 4.17 -34.67
N ARG A 109 23.61 3.40 -33.86
CA ARG A 109 24.97 2.93 -34.16
C ARG A 109 24.95 1.51 -34.75
N VAL A 110 23.80 0.89 -34.86
CA VAL A 110 23.63 -0.49 -35.37
C VAL A 110 23.10 -0.47 -36.79
N ILE A 111 22.16 0.45 -37.08
CA ILE A 111 21.52 0.56 -38.38
C ILE A 111 21.60 1.98 -38.95
N GLY A 112 21.64 2.08 -40.25
CA GLY A 112 21.59 3.37 -40.98
C GLY A 112 20.15 3.90 -41.11
N PRO A 113 20.01 5.16 -41.60
CA PRO A 113 18.71 5.83 -41.71
C PRO A 113 17.69 5.09 -42.62
N GLU A 114 18.11 4.59 -43.76
CA GLU A 114 17.20 3.91 -44.70
C GLU A 114 16.65 2.59 -44.16
N PRO A 115 17.46 1.64 -43.63
CA PRO A 115 16.94 0.49 -42.94
C PRO A 115 16.04 0.84 -41.75
N ALA A 116 16.39 1.88 -40.98
CA ALA A 116 15.56 2.34 -39.86
C ALA A 116 14.18 2.83 -40.35
N ALA A 117 14.12 3.54 -41.46
CA ALA A 117 12.88 3.98 -42.08
C ALA A 117 11.98 2.81 -42.50
N GLU A 118 12.55 1.76 -43.10
CA GLU A 118 11.82 0.55 -43.50
C GLU A 118 11.29 -0.20 -42.25
N ILE A 119 12.09 -0.31 -41.20
CA ILE A 119 11.72 -0.94 -39.94
C ILE A 119 10.55 -0.17 -39.29
N VAL A 120 10.60 1.15 -39.25
CA VAL A 120 9.51 2.00 -38.74
C VAL A 120 8.24 1.81 -39.56
N ARG A 121 8.34 1.73 -40.91
CA ARG A 121 7.18 1.45 -41.76
C ARG A 121 6.56 0.08 -41.44
N ALA A 122 7.40 -0.95 -41.28
CA ALA A 122 6.94 -2.28 -40.93
C ALA A 122 6.23 -2.31 -39.57
N TYR A 123 6.84 -1.68 -38.57
CA TYR A 123 6.28 -1.55 -37.20
C TYR A 123 4.93 -0.82 -37.19
N LEU A 124 4.82 0.32 -37.88
CA LEU A 124 3.62 1.14 -37.85
C LEU A 124 2.47 0.58 -38.68
N LYS A 125 2.75 -0.25 -39.69
CA LYS A 125 1.73 -0.96 -40.49
C LYS A 125 1.20 -2.22 -39.83
N ALA A 126 1.97 -2.85 -38.95
CA ALA A 126 1.57 -4.10 -38.32
C ALA A 126 0.38 -3.93 -37.38
N GLU A 127 -0.49 -4.94 -37.35
CA GLU A 127 -1.66 -4.99 -36.46
C GLU A 127 -1.62 -6.27 -35.61
N PHE A 128 -2.10 -6.21 -34.40
CA PHE A 128 -2.11 -7.37 -33.51
C PHE A 128 -3.12 -8.40 -33.99
N GLN A 129 -2.67 -9.63 -34.15
CA GLN A 129 -3.53 -10.77 -34.52
C GLN A 129 -4.30 -11.25 -33.29
N THR A 130 -5.63 -11.36 -33.47
CA THR A 130 -6.55 -11.74 -32.40
C THR A 130 -6.78 -13.26 -32.26
N ALA A 131 -5.94 -14.10 -32.88
CA ALA A 131 -6.01 -15.54 -32.70
C ALA A 131 -5.73 -15.95 -31.24
N ASP A 132 -6.41 -16.98 -30.75
CA ASP A 132 -6.41 -17.38 -29.33
C ASP A 132 -5.01 -17.60 -28.74
N ARG A 133 -4.09 -18.15 -29.56
CA ARG A 133 -2.70 -18.36 -29.12
C ARG A 133 -1.97 -17.06 -28.76
N TYR A 134 -2.24 -15.96 -29.49
CA TYR A 134 -1.59 -14.67 -29.25
C TYR A 134 -2.26 -13.93 -28.10
N ARG A 135 -3.61 -13.96 -28.02
CA ARG A 135 -4.35 -13.40 -26.89
C ARG A 135 -3.93 -14.06 -25.57
N ARG A 136 -3.80 -15.38 -25.54
CA ARG A 136 -3.37 -16.12 -24.35
C ARG A 136 -1.95 -15.71 -23.90
N ARG A 137 -1.01 -15.58 -24.84
CA ARG A 137 0.37 -15.15 -24.53
C ARG A 137 0.42 -13.72 -24.03
N LEU A 138 -0.31 -12.81 -24.66
CA LEU A 138 -0.43 -11.43 -24.21
C LEU A 138 -1.02 -11.37 -22.79
N GLN A 139 -2.07 -12.17 -22.53
CA GLN A 139 -2.66 -12.23 -21.19
C GLN A 139 -1.65 -12.73 -20.15
N GLN A 140 -0.84 -13.73 -20.47
CA GLN A 140 0.22 -14.22 -19.59
C GLN A 140 1.27 -13.13 -19.26
N ILE A 141 1.65 -12.31 -20.25
CA ILE A 141 2.55 -11.16 -20.01
C ILE A 141 1.90 -10.14 -19.06
N ILE A 142 0.62 -9.81 -19.29
CA ILE A 142 -0.14 -8.90 -18.43
C ILE A 142 -0.26 -9.46 -17.01
N ASP A 143 -0.49 -10.75 -16.85
CA ASP A 143 -0.59 -11.40 -15.53
C ASP A 143 0.76 -11.38 -14.77
N ILE A 144 1.89 -11.56 -15.50
CA ILE A 144 3.24 -11.42 -14.92
C ILE A 144 3.48 -9.98 -14.47
N GLU A 145 3.10 -9.01 -15.29
CA GLU A 145 3.22 -7.59 -14.97
C GLU A 145 2.40 -7.24 -13.72
N ARG A 146 1.13 -7.65 -13.68
CA ARG A 146 0.24 -7.46 -12.52
C ARG A 146 0.85 -8.04 -11.25
N LYS A 147 1.33 -9.28 -11.27
CA LYS A 147 1.98 -9.90 -10.11
C LYS A 147 3.20 -9.13 -9.61
N ARG A 148 3.90 -8.42 -10.49
CA ARG A 148 5.07 -7.61 -10.14
C ARG A 148 4.70 -6.23 -9.58
N THR A 149 3.60 -5.66 -10.04
CA THR A 149 3.13 -4.32 -9.64
C THR A 149 2.09 -4.35 -8.52
N MET A 150 1.49 -5.51 -8.26
CA MET A 150 0.49 -5.66 -7.20
C MET A 150 1.17 -5.69 -5.84
N ASN A 151 0.77 -4.78 -4.98
CA ASN A 151 1.01 -4.90 -3.55
C ASN A 151 -0.06 -5.86 -2.99
N PRO A 152 0.31 -7.03 -2.42
CA PRO A 152 -0.67 -7.98 -1.88
C PRO A 152 -1.61 -7.38 -0.82
N LEU A 153 -1.18 -6.30 -0.15
CA LEU A 153 -2.00 -5.59 0.83
C LEU A 153 -3.17 -4.84 0.19
N HIS A 154 -3.04 -4.39 -1.08
CA HIS A 154 -4.18 -3.83 -1.82
C HIS A 154 -5.25 -4.86 -2.12
N ASP A 155 -4.83 -6.10 -2.47
CA ASP A 155 -5.79 -7.20 -2.70
C ASP A 155 -6.46 -7.63 -1.42
N LEU A 156 -5.72 -7.65 -0.31
CA LEU A 156 -6.22 -7.96 1.02
C LEU A 156 -7.26 -6.92 1.45
N SER A 157 -6.95 -5.64 1.27
CA SER A 157 -7.87 -4.52 1.54
C SER A 157 -9.12 -4.59 0.64
N ALA A 158 -8.95 -4.87 -0.66
CA ALA A 158 -10.07 -5.04 -1.60
C ALA A 158 -10.96 -6.24 -1.27
N ALA A 159 -10.41 -7.26 -0.60
CA ALA A 159 -11.16 -8.40 -0.05
C ALA A 159 -11.87 -8.07 1.28
N GLY A 160 -11.81 -6.83 1.77
CA GLY A 160 -12.49 -6.38 2.98
C GLY A 160 -11.68 -6.61 4.27
N GLN A 161 -10.38 -6.84 4.17
CA GLN A 161 -9.50 -6.96 5.35
C GLN A 161 -8.89 -5.59 5.70
N SER A 162 -8.99 -5.21 6.97
CA SER A 162 -8.28 -4.06 7.53
C SER A 162 -6.89 -4.47 7.97
N VAL A 163 -5.88 -3.73 7.53
CA VAL A 163 -4.47 -3.97 7.90
C VAL A 163 -4.09 -3.02 9.03
N TRP A 164 -3.75 -3.58 10.19
CA TRP A 164 -3.36 -2.82 11.36
C TRP A 164 -1.86 -2.94 11.63
N LEU A 165 -1.22 -1.79 11.88
CA LEU A 165 0.19 -1.71 12.28
C LEU A 165 0.31 -1.88 13.80
N ASP A 166 1.03 -2.93 14.26
CA ASP A 166 1.34 -3.12 15.70
C ASP A 166 2.70 -2.50 16.02
N TYR A 167 2.78 -1.18 15.86
CA TYR A 167 4.00 -0.40 16.09
C TYR A 167 3.69 1.09 16.12
N ILE A 168 4.35 1.84 17.02
CA ILE A 168 4.40 3.29 16.99
C ILE A 168 5.74 3.78 17.52
N ARG A 169 6.28 4.82 16.92
CA ARG A 169 7.40 5.62 17.39
C ARG A 169 7.34 6.98 16.69
N ARG A 170 7.83 8.01 17.36
CA ARG A 170 7.70 9.40 16.92
C ARG A 170 8.30 9.66 15.53
N ASP A 171 9.41 8.99 15.18
CA ASP A 171 10.07 9.14 13.89
C ASP A 171 9.17 8.80 12.69
N ILE A 172 8.38 7.71 12.78
CA ILE A 172 7.49 7.34 11.65
C ILE A 172 6.36 8.34 11.41
N LEU A 173 6.07 9.17 12.42
CA LEU A 173 5.13 10.28 12.33
C LEU A 173 5.81 11.51 11.70
N ASP A 174 7.06 11.78 12.09
CA ASP A 174 7.81 12.97 11.70
C ASP A 174 8.33 12.89 10.25
N ASP A 175 8.80 11.72 9.82
CA ASP A 175 9.38 11.50 8.47
C ASP A 175 8.35 11.10 7.40
N GLY A 176 7.08 11.03 7.76
CA GLY A 176 5.98 10.66 6.87
C GLY A 176 5.90 9.16 6.53
N THR A 177 6.63 8.30 7.24
CA THR A 177 6.59 6.84 7.02
C THR A 177 5.19 6.28 7.26
N LEU A 178 4.49 6.68 8.34
CA LEU A 178 3.12 6.22 8.58
C LEU A 178 2.16 6.68 7.48
N ALA A 179 2.29 7.92 7.00
CA ALA A 179 1.48 8.41 5.89
C ALA A 179 1.68 7.58 4.62
N ARG A 180 2.91 7.17 4.33
CA ARG A 180 3.22 6.23 3.21
C ARG A 180 2.65 4.83 3.45
N TYR A 181 2.67 4.32 4.67
CA TYR A 181 2.05 3.01 4.97
C TYR A 181 0.53 3.04 4.76
N ILE A 182 -0.12 4.16 5.08
CA ILE A 182 -1.55 4.35 4.82
C ILE A 182 -1.82 4.40 3.31
N SER A 183 -1.05 5.19 2.54
CA SER A 183 -1.28 5.36 1.10
C SER A 183 -0.86 4.15 0.26
N ASP A 184 0.31 3.56 0.57
CA ASP A 184 0.97 2.60 -0.31
C ASP A 184 0.75 1.15 0.12
N LEU A 185 0.50 0.92 1.43
CA LEU A 185 0.34 -0.41 2.01
C LEU A 185 -1.06 -0.67 2.55
N CYS A 186 -2.02 0.23 2.34
CA CYS A 186 -3.40 0.12 2.82
C CYS A 186 -3.50 -0.11 4.34
N VAL A 187 -2.60 0.47 5.12
CA VAL A 187 -2.72 0.44 6.58
C VAL A 187 -3.90 1.31 6.98
N THR A 188 -4.89 0.71 7.65
CA THR A 188 -6.12 1.38 8.06
C THR A 188 -6.30 1.44 9.57
N GLY A 189 -5.40 0.82 10.34
CA GLY A 189 -5.43 0.88 11.79
C GLY A 189 -4.03 0.83 12.39
N LEU A 190 -3.92 1.26 13.65
CA LEU A 190 -2.68 1.20 14.40
C LEU A 190 -2.97 0.79 15.84
N THR A 191 -2.20 -0.14 16.35
CA THR A 191 -2.27 -0.54 17.75
C THR A 191 -0.92 -0.35 18.44
N SER A 192 -0.98 -0.11 19.74
CA SER A 192 0.17 0.03 20.61
C SER A 192 0.00 -0.80 21.87
N ASN A 193 1.07 -0.91 22.64
CA ASN A 193 1.07 -1.48 23.98
C ASN A 193 2.24 -0.88 24.78
N PRO A 194 2.25 -1.04 26.13
CA PRO A 194 3.33 -0.49 26.96
C PRO A 194 4.73 -0.90 26.53
N SER A 195 4.94 -2.13 26.08
CA SER A 195 6.25 -2.61 25.65
C SER A 195 6.73 -1.97 24.33
N ILE A 196 5.81 -1.57 23.44
CA ILE A 196 6.15 -0.84 22.22
C ILE A 196 6.63 0.56 22.59
N PHE A 197 5.90 1.26 23.45
CA PHE A 197 6.30 2.59 23.93
C PHE A 197 7.58 2.56 24.78
N ASP A 198 7.76 1.59 25.66
CA ASP A 198 9.00 1.41 26.41
C ASP A 198 10.21 1.33 25.46
N LYS A 199 10.13 0.49 24.42
CA LYS A 199 11.20 0.40 23.42
C LYS A 199 11.36 1.67 22.58
N ALA A 200 10.28 2.38 22.27
CA ALA A 200 10.32 3.62 21.52
C ALA A 200 11.02 4.73 22.32
N ILE A 201 10.67 4.88 23.60
CA ILE A 201 11.20 5.89 24.51
C ILE A 201 12.65 5.56 24.90
N SER A 202 12.92 4.34 25.37
CA SER A 202 14.26 3.93 25.82
C SER A 202 15.28 3.76 24.70
N GLY A 203 14.80 3.48 23.48
CA GLY A 203 15.63 3.24 22.30
C GLY A 203 15.98 4.47 21.47
N SER A 204 15.57 5.67 21.88
CA SER A 204 15.82 6.91 21.13
C SER A 204 15.77 8.14 22.02
N ASN A 205 16.37 9.25 21.59
CA ASN A 205 16.30 10.57 22.24
C ASN A 205 15.15 11.44 21.73
N LEU A 206 14.22 10.88 20.96
CA LEU A 206 13.08 11.63 20.40
C LEU A 206 12.08 12.11 21.46
N TYR A 207 12.16 11.58 22.66
CA TYR A 207 11.27 11.88 23.78
C TYR A 207 11.92 12.69 24.90
N ASP A 208 13.25 12.87 24.86
CA ASP A 208 14.02 13.48 25.98
C ASP A 208 13.53 14.89 26.34
N GLU A 209 13.20 15.71 25.34
CA GLU A 209 12.71 17.08 25.56
C GLU A 209 11.30 17.11 26.18
N ALA A 210 10.50 16.08 25.95
CA ALA A 210 9.13 15.98 26.43
C ALA A 210 9.06 15.34 27.85
N ILE A 211 10.12 14.66 28.27
CA ILE A 211 10.23 14.07 29.60
C ILE A 211 10.67 15.19 30.59
N SER A 212 9.70 15.87 31.18
CA SER A 212 9.93 16.87 32.21
C SER A 212 9.25 16.46 33.51
N GLY A 213 9.92 16.62 34.64
CA GLY A 213 9.59 16.14 35.97
C GLY A 213 8.11 15.93 36.29
N GLY A 214 7.80 14.76 36.82
CA GLY A 214 6.44 14.34 37.17
C GLY A 214 6.38 12.85 37.50
N ASP A 215 5.17 12.34 37.70
CA ASP A 215 4.92 10.92 37.86
C ASP A 215 5.14 10.18 36.54
N ALA A 216 5.86 9.06 36.56
CA ALA A 216 6.25 8.30 35.38
C ALA A 216 5.06 7.80 34.58
N GLU A 217 3.98 7.39 35.20
CA GLU A 217 2.76 6.93 34.53
C GLU A 217 2.05 8.08 33.79
N SER A 218 1.99 9.25 34.42
CA SER A 218 1.43 10.46 33.82
C SER A 218 2.21 10.89 32.58
N ILE A 219 3.55 10.94 32.67
CA ILE A 219 4.43 11.25 31.54
C ILE A 219 4.24 10.26 30.42
N PHE A 220 4.18 8.95 30.73
CA PHE A 220 3.94 7.91 29.77
C PHE A 220 2.63 8.15 28.98
N PHE A 221 1.52 8.42 29.65
CA PHE A 221 0.25 8.67 28.99
C PHE A 221 0.24 9.97 28.20
N ASP A 222 0.92 11.02 28.64
CA ASP A 222 1.06 12.25 27.88
C ASP A 222 1.78 12.02 26.55
N LEU A 223 2.90 11.29 26.57
CA LEU A 223 3.65 10.92 25.36
C LEU A 223 2.84 10.01 24.44
N ALA A 224 2.16 9.01 25.01
CA ALA A 224 1.35 8.07 24.24
C ALA A 224 0.15 8.76 23.57
N ILE A 225 -0.52 9.66 24.28
CA ILE A 225 -1.66 10.44 23.74
C ILE A 225 -1.20 11.37 22.62
N ASP A 226 -0.04 12.02 22.75
CA ASP A 226 0.50 12.88 21.70
C ASP A 226 0.77 12.09 20.41
N ASP A 227 1.54 11.00 20.51
CA ASP A 227 1.90 10.20 19.33
C ASP A 227 0.67 9.50 18.71
N LEU A 228 -0.21 8.91 19.53
CA LEU A 228 -1.43 8.25 19.03
C LEU A 228 -2.45 9.26 18.50
N GLY A 229 -2.53 10.46 19.06
CA GLY A 229 -3.36 11.54 18.54
C GLY A 229 -2.94 11.94 17.13
N ARG A 230 -1.63 12.09 16.90
CA ARG A 230 -1.06 12.35 15.55
C ARG A 230 -1.31 11.20 14.58
N ALA A 231 -1.17 9.96 15.03
CA ALA A 231 -1.50 8.79 14.21
C ALA A 231 -3.00 8.74 13.87
N ALA A 232 -3.89 9.06 14.83
CA ALA A 232 -5.32 9.15 14.62
C ALA A 232 -5.70 10.23 13.57
N ASP A 233 -5.01 11.37 13.61
CA ASP A 233 -5.20 12.44 12.63
C ASP A 233 -4.81 12.00 11.21
N LEU A 234 -3.73 11.22 11.05
CA LEU A 234 -3.34 10.64 9.76
C LEU A 234 -4.34 9.59 9.25
N LEU A 235 -4.93 8.79 10.13
CA LEU A 235 -5.94 7.77 9.80
C LEU A 235 -7.36 8.35 9.68
N ARG A 236 -7.56 9.64 9.96
CA ARG A 236 -8.87 10.28 9.99
C ARG A 236 -9.64 10.15 8.67
N THR A 237 -8.97 10.27 7.53
CA THR A 237 -9.61 10.09 6.22
C THR A 237 -10.15 8.67 6.05
N SER A 238 -9.42 7.64 6.49
CA SER A 238 -9.89 6.25 6.45
C SER A 238 -11.12 6.06 7.33
N TRP A 239 -11.14 6.69 8.51
CA TRP A 239 -12.28 6.66 9.42
C TRP A 239 -13.52 7.35 8.83
N ASP A 240 -13.37 8.54 8.28
CA ASP A 240 -14.46 9.30 7.69
C ASP A 240 -15.07 8.56 6.46
N VAL A 241 -14.23 8.01 5.58
CA VAL A 241 -14.66 7.27 4.39
C VAL A 241 -15.35 5.95 4.74
N SER A 242 -14.89 5.26 5.78
CA SER A 242 -15.48 4.00 6.24
C SER A 242 -16.78 4.20 7.04
N GLY A 243 -17.18 5.43 7.33
CA GLY A 243 -18.32 5.72 8.21
C GLY A 243 -18.07 5.28 9.66
N GLY A 244 -16.81 5.32 10.12
CA GLY A 244 -16.42 4.96 11.48
C GLY A 244 -16.23 3.46 11.72
N THR A 245 -16.20 2.63 10.66
CA THR A 245 -15.96 1.18 10.83
C THR A 245 -14.47 0.79 10.76
N ASP A 246 -13.59 1.68 10.30
CA ASP A 246 -12.14 1.50 10.19
C ASP A 246 -11.41 2.81 10.49
N GLY A 247 -10.08 2.85 10.42
CA GLY A 247 -9.29 4.08 10.64
C GLY A 247 -8.97 4.36 12.11
N TYR A 248 -8.82 3.33 12.93
CA TYR A 248 -8.64 3.46 14.37
C TYR A 248 -7.17 3.38 14.81
N VAL A 249 -6.89 4.03 15.95
CA VAL A 249 -5.71 3.81 16.77
C VAL A 249 -6.10 3.29 18.15
N SER A 250 -5.23 2.55 18.84
CA SER A 250 -5.54 2.00 20.17
C SER A 250 -4.53 2.44 21.23
N LEU A 251 -5.03 2.95 22.34
CA LEU A 251 -4.30 3.30 23.56
C LEU A 251 -4.65 2.33 24.69
N GLU A 252 -3.68 1.61 25.23
CA GLU A 252 -3.91 0.62 26.28
C GLU A 252 -3.92 1.29 27.67
N VAL A 253 -4.87 0.90 28.53
CA VAL A 253 -4.90 1.28 29.95
C VAL A 253 -3.69 0.70 30.69
N SER A 254 -3.42 1.20 31.89
CA SER A 254 -2.33 0.67 32.74
C SER A 254 -2.49 -0.85 32.93
N PRO A 255 -1.43 -1.65 32.66
CA PRO A 255 -1.49 -3.09 32.87
C PRO A 255 -1.66 -3.47 34.36
N LEU A 256 -1.40 -2.55 35.27
CA LEU A 256 -1.59 -2.75 36.71
C LEU A 256 -3.08 -2.85 37.09
N LEU A 257 -4.00 -2.43 36.20
CA LEU A 257 -5.44 -2.42 36.42
C LEU A 257 -6.14 -3.67 35.92
N ALA A 258 -5.42 -4.66 35.38
CA ALA A 258 -5.96 -5.81 34.72
C ALA A 258 -6.99 -6.62 35.53
N ALA A 259 -6.91 -6.56 36.87
CA ALA A 259 -7.84 -7.23 37.81
C ALA A 259 -8.83 -6.26 38.47
N ASP A 260 -8.84 -4.96 38.12
CA ASP A 260 -9.74 -3.96 38.69
C ASP A 260 -10.58 -3.28 37.61
N ALA A 261 -11.81 -3.77 37.46
CA ALA A 261 -12.75 -3.25 36.46
C ALA A 261 -13.14 -1.79 36.72
N ASN A 262 -13.27 -1.35 37.98
CA ASN A 262 -13.73 0.01 38.27
C ASN A 262 -12.66 1.05 37.92
N THR A 263 -11.43 0.82 38.36
CA THR A 263 -10.31 1.72 38.02
C THR A 263 -9.99 1.69 36.54
N THR A 264 -10.16 0.53 35.86
CA THR A 264 -10.06 0.42 34.39
C THR A 264 -11.08 1.32 33.68
N ILE A 265 -12.33 1.35 34.16
CA ILE A 265 -13.39 2.22 33.62
C ILE A 265 -13.01 3.71 33.79
N GLU A 266 -12.62 4.10 34.99
CA GLU A 266 -12.26 5.48 35.28
C GLU A 266 -11.09 5.96 34.41
N GLN A 267 -10.00 5.20 34.36
CA GLN A 267 -8.84 5.51 33.52
C GLN A 267 -9.18 5.51 32.03
N GLY A 268 -9.97 4.53 31.56
CA GLY A 268 -10.36 4.44 30.17
C GLY A 268 -11.17 5.66 29.69
N ILE A 269 -12.12 6.12 30.50
CA ILE A 269 -12.91 7.33 30.25
C ILE A 269 -12.03 8.57 30.23
N GLU A 270 -11.11 8.68 31.19
CA GLU A 270 -10.17 9.81 31.28
C GLU A 270 -9.26 9.88 30.05
N LEU A 271 -8.60 8.77 29.71
CA LEU A 271 -7.68 8.70 28.58
C LEU A 271 -8.39 9.00 27.25
N PHE A 272 -9.60 8.48 27.06
CA PHE A 272 -10.38 8.75 25.85
C PHE A 272 -10.74 10.25 25.74
N LYS A 273 -11.15 10.88 26.83
CA LYS A 273 -11.45 12.31 26.85
C LYS A 273 -10.19 13.16 26.61
N ARG A 274 -9.06 12.80 27.21
CA ARG A 274 -7.79 13.51 27.02
C ARG A 274 -7.30 13.41 25.59
N ALA A 275 -7.42 12.23 24.96
CA ALA A 275 -7.02 12.03 23.57
C ALA A 275 -7.85 12.85 22.59
N GLY A 276 -9.16 13.05 22.85
CA GLY A 276 -10.04 13.93 22.09
C GLY A 276 -10.17 13.55 20.61
N ARG A 277 -10.05 12.27 20.27
CA ARG A 277 -10.12 11.77 18.90
C ARG A 277 -11.21 10.71 18.78
N PRO A 278 -12.20 10.86 17.87
CA PRO A 278 -13.32 9.91 17.73
C PRO A 278 -12.87 8.53 17.21
N ASN A 279 -11.75 8.47 16.49
CA ASN A 279 -11.14 7.26 15.98
C ASN A 279 -10.02 6.70 16.86
N LEU A 280 -10.13 6.94 18.17
CA LEU A 280 -9.28 6.27 19.15
C LEU A 280 -10.10 5.20 19.90
N MET A 281 -9.50 4.06 20.15
CA MET A 281 -10.02 3.00 20.99
C MET A 281 -9.22 2.87 22.27
N ILE A 282 -9.89 2.69 23.38
CA ILE A 282 -9.24 2.28 24.63
C ILE A 282 -9.02 0.78 24.60
N LYS A 283 -7.79 0.34 24.78
CA LYS A 283 -7.40 -1.05 24.76
C LYS A 283 -7.46 -1.62 26.18
N VAL A 284 -8.26 -2.69 26.35
CA VAL A 284 -8.55 -3.34 27.63
C VAL A 284 -8.21 -4.82 27.55
N PRO A 285 -7.47 -5.40 28.52
CA PRO A 285 -7.14 -6.83 28.49
C PRO A 285 -8.39 -7.69 28.74
N GLY A 286 -8.49 -8.86 28.06
CA GLY A 286 -9.60 -9.80 28.18
C GLY A 286 -9.51 -10.69 29.42
N THR A 287 -9.40 -10.09 30.60
CA THR A 287 -9.40 -10.79 31.90
C THR A 287 -10.82 -11.19 32.33
N PRO A 288 -11.01 -12.04 33.37
CA PRO A 288 -12.34 -12.39 33.88
C PRO A 288 -13.15 -11.16 34.37
N GLU A 289 -12.50 -10.09 34.81
CA GLU A 289 -13.08 -8.85 35.32
C GLU A 289 -13.50 -7.89 34.20
N SER A 290 -12.87 -7.99 33.04
CA SER A 290 -13.03 -7.05 31.92
C SER A 290 -14.43 -6.92 31.34
N PRO A 291 -15.31 -7.94 31.33
CA PRO A 291 -16.66 -7.77 30.80
C PRO A 291 -17.42 -6.60 31.41
N LYS A 292 -17.24 -6.33 32.70
CA LYS A 292 -17.84 -5.18 33.37
C LYS A 292 -17.26 -3.86 32.83
N ALA A 293 -15.96 -3.80 32.64
CA ALA A 293 -15.29 -2.60 32.14
C ALA A 293 -15.67 -2.34 30.68
N ILE A 294 -15.69 -3.38 29.83
CA ILE A 294 -16.08 -3.28 28.42
C ILE A 294 -17.50 -2.73 28.30
N GLU A 295 -18.48 -3.34 29.01
CA GLU A 295 -19.88 -2.94 28.98
C GLU A 295 -20.04 -1.46 29.37
N GLU A 296 -19.41 -1.04 30.46
CA GLU A 296 -19.52 0.34 30.93
C GLU A 296 -18.84 1.35 30.02
N LEU A 297 -17.63 1.05 29.51
CA LEU A 297 -16.93 1.92 28.56
C LEU A 297 -17.75 2.13 27.28
N ILE A 298 -18.31 1.06 26.72
CA ILE A 298 -19.21 1.14 25.57
C ILE A 298 -20.45 1.97 25.90
N TYR A 299 -21.07 1.76 27.06
CA TYR A 299 -22.21 2.57 27.50
C TYR A 299 -21.84 4.07 27.59
N GLN A 300 -20.65 4.41 28.05
CA GLN A 300 -20.15 5.79 28.13
C GLN A 300 -19.74 6.38 26.76
N GLY A 301 -19.81 5.61 25.68
CA GLY A 301 -19.47 6.05 24.34
C GLY A 301 -17.98 5.97 23.98
N VAL A 302 -17.25 5.15 24.71
CA VAL A 302 -15.82 4.90 24.49
C VAL A 302 -15.65 3.70 23.56
N ASN A 303 -14.97 3.85 22.43
CA ASN A 303 -14.61 2.73 21.57
C ASN A 303 -13.58 1.84 22.28
N VAL A 304 -13.71 0.52 22.17
CA VAL A 304 -12.88 -0.43 22.91
C VAL A 304 -12.19 -1.43 22.01
N ASN A 305 -10.88 -1.62 22.20
CA ASN A 305 -10.11 -2.74 21.64
C ASN A 305 -9.88 -3.77 22.77
N VAL A 306 -10.55 -4.90 22.73
CA VAL A 306 -10.33 -5.97 23.72
C VAL A 306 -9.13 -6.81 23.30
N THR A 307 -8.07 -6.82 24.11
CA THR A 307 -6.81 -7.49 23.80
C THR A 307 -6.55 -8.70 24.69
N LEU A 308 -5.51 -9.47 24.39
CA LEU A 308 -5.10 -10.66 25.11
C LEU A 308 -6.20 -11.73 25.18
N LEU A 309 -6.90 -11.91 24.07
CA LEU A 309 -7.86 -12.99 23.91
C LEU A 309 -7.14 -14.22 23.33
N PHE A 310 -7.30 -15.37 23.96
CA PHE A 310 -6.62 -16.61 23.63
C PHE A 310 -7.56 -17.78 23.34
N ASP A 311 -8.85 -17.65 23.70
CA ASP A 311 -9.85 -18.68 23.49
C ASP A 311 -11.23 -18.10 23.16
N ASP A 312 -12.14 -18.96 22.74
CA ASP A 312 -13.51 -18.60 22.36
C ASP A 312 -14.37 -18.16 23.55
N VAL A 313 -14.08 -18.63 24.76
CA VAL A 313 -14.84 -18.25 25.98
C VAL A 313 -14.55 -16.80 26.33
N GLN A 314 -13.26 -16.39 26.29
CA GLN A 314 -12.86 -15.00 26.51
C GLN A 314 -13.48 -14.09 25.43
N TYR A 315 -13.39 -14.50 24.16
CA TYR A 315 -13.97 -13.75 23.05
C TYR A 315 -15.48 -13.55 23.21
N ARG A 316 -16.22 -14.61 23.50
CA ARG A 316 -17.68 -14.55 23.69
C ARG A 316 -18.09 -13.61 24.83
N ARG A 317 -17.38 -13.69 25.96
CA ARG A 317 -17.63 -12.79 27.10
C ARG A 317 -17.41 -11.32 26.75
N ALA A 318 -16.35 -11.03 25.99
CA ALA A 318 -16.08 -9.69 25.50
C ALA A 318 -17.16 -9.19 24.53
N ALA A 319 -17.55 -10.03 23.56
CA ALA A 319 -18.59 -9.72 22.59
C ALA A 319 -19.97 -9.49 23.26
N GLU A 320 -20.35 -10.34 24.23
CA GLU A 320 -21.58 -10.15 25.00
C GLU A 320 -21.57 -8.87 25.83
N ALA A 321 -20.42 -8.50 26.42
CA ALA A 321 -20.28 -7.26 27.16
C ALA A 321 -20.45 -6.03 26.25
N TYR A 322 -19.86 -6.08 25.04
CA TYR A 322 -20.07 -5.06 24.02
C TYR A 322 -21.55 -4.92 23.65
N ILE A 323 -22.23 -6.02 23.37
CA ILE A 323 -23.66 -6.03 23.01
C ILE A 323 -24.50 -5.40 24.14
N ARG A 324 -24.28 -5.81 25.40
CA ARG A 324 -24.99 -5.20 26.52
C ARG A 324 -24.73 -3.70 26.69
N GLY A 325 -23.50 -3.25 26.43
CA GLY A 325 -23.19 -1.83 26.41
C GLY A 325 -23.99 -1.06 25.37
N ILE A 326 -24.11 -1.61 24.16
CA ILE A 326 -24.94 -1.05 23.08
C ILE A 326 -26.43 -1.07 23.43
N GLU A 327 -26.94 -2.18 23.94
CA GLU A 327 -28.36 -2.31 24.41
C GLU A 327 -28.69 -1.23 25.43
N ARG A 328 -27.86 -1.03 26.44
CA ARG A 328 -28.01 0.04 27.46
C ARG A 328 -28.02 1.44 26.83
N ARG A 329 -27.21 1.68 25.79
CA ARG A 329 -27.24 2.98 25.05
C ARG A 329 -28.55 3.20 24.36
N LEU A 330 -29.04 2.18 23.65
CA LEU A 330 -30.33 2.23 22.95
C LEU A 330 -31.50 2.47 23.91
N GLU A 331 -31.54 1.75 25.08
CA GLU A 331 -32.52 1.97 26.12
C GLU A 331 -32.48 3.36 26.71
N ALA A 332 -31.28 3.95 26.83
CA ALA A 332 -31.10 5.33 27.31
C ALA A 332 -31.33 6.40 26.22
N GLY A 333 -31.67 6.02 24.97
CA GLY A 333 -31.86 6.95 23.85
C GLY A 333 -30.55 7.60 23.35
N LEU A 334 -29.39 6.98 23.65
CA LEU A 334 -28.08 7.46 23.23
C LEU A 334 -27.70 6.90 21.86
N ASP A 335 -26.79 7.59 21.17
CA ASP A 335 -26.23 7.12 19.90
C ASP A 335 -25.49 5.78 20.09
N ALA A 336 -25.84 4.79 19.27
CA ALA A 336 -25.24 3.45 19.30
C ALA A 336 -23.95 3.33 18.45
N ASN A 337 -23.49 4.41 17.82
CA ASN A 337 -22.26 4.43 17.02
C ASN A 337 -21.01 4.40 17.91
N VAL A 338 -20.82 3.29 18.63
CA VAL A 338 -19.63 2.99 19.43
C VAL A 338 -19.11 1.63 18.99
N PHE A 339 -17.84 1.56 18.67
CA PHE A 339 -17.26 0.39 18.02
C PHE A 339 -16.34 -0.39 18.95
N SER A 340 -16.22 -1.69 18.70
CA SER A 340 -15.26 -2.53 19.39
C SER A 340 -14.58 -3.49 18.44
N VAL A 341 -13.30 -3.76 18.70
CA VAL A 341 -12.53 -4.82 18.04
C VAL A 341 -11.98 -5.80 19.08
N ALA A 342 -11.72 -7.02 18.66
CA ALA A 342 -11.20 -8.09 19.51
C ALA A 342 -9.83 -8.55 18.96
N SER A 343 -8.78 -8.35 19.74
CA SER A 343 -7.43 -8.79 19.40
C SER A 343 -7.18 -10.19 19.92
N VAL A 344 -7.37 -11.19 19.03
CA VAL A 344 -7.10 -12.61 19.31
C VAL A 344 -5.64 -12.92 18.96
N PHE A 345 -4.91 -13.49 19.91
CA PHE A 345 -3.45 -13.71 19.78
C PHE A 345 -3.13 -15.09 19.20
N ILE A 346 -3.11 -15.19 17.88
CA ILE A 346 -2.85 -16.45 17.17
C ILE A 346 -1.37 -16.82 17.19
N SER A 347 -0.47 -15.86 16.97
CA SER A 347 0.98 -16.12 16.92
C SER A 347 1.57 -16.68 18.22
N ARG A 348 0.94 -16.37 19.36
CA ARG A 348 1.35 -16.92 20.66
C ARG A 348 0.94 -18.38 20.85
N TRP A 349 0.00 -18.89 20.04
CA TRP A 349 -0.28 -20.30 19.92
C TRP A 349 0.64 -20.97 18.90
N ASP A 350 0.86 -20.34 17.75
CA ASP A 350 1.65 -20.93 16.67
C ASP A 350 3.10 -21.18 17.08
N THR A 351 3.77 -20.23 17.74
CA THR A 351 5.18 -20.36 18.11
C THR A 351 5.45 -21.51 19.08
N PRO A 352 4.73 -21.64 20.23
CA PRO A 352 4.96 -22.78 21.15
C PRO A 352 4.49 -24.13 20.61
N THR A 353 3.51 -24.15 19.70
CA THR A 353 2.98 -25.41 19.14
C THR A 353 3.76 -25.88 17.92
N ALA A 354 4.47 -24.97 17.23
CA ALA A 354 5.23 -25.27 16.02
C ALA A 354 6.26 -26.40 16.19
N GLU A 355 6.86 -26.53 17.38
CA GLU A 355 7.83 -27.56 17.69
C GLU A 355 7.22 -28.84 18.28
N LYS A 356 5.98 -28.78 18.80
CA LYS A 356 5.35 -29.86 19.59
C LYS A 356 4.27 -30.62 18.82
N VAL A 357 3.84 -30.12 17.67
CA VAL A 357 2.70 -30.66 16.91
C VAL A 357 3.20 -31.29 15.62
N GLU A 358 2.71 -32.50 15.29
CA GLU A 358 3.01 -33.17 14.03
C GLU A 358 2.59 -32.34 12.82
N SER A 359 3.36 -32.41 11.73
CA SER A 359 3.22 -31.53 10.57
C SER A 359 1.82 -31.52 9.93
N HIS A 360 1.07 -32.62 9.98
CA HIS A 360 -0.29 -32.71 9.46
C HIS A 360 -1.34 -32.00 10.35
N LEU A 361 -1.04 -31.81 11.66
CA LEU A 361 -1.88 -31.06 12.58
C LEU A 361 -1.54 -29.56 12.56
N LYS A 362 -0.31 -29.17 12.20
CA LYS A 362 0.09 -27.76 12.07
C LYS A 362 -0.80 -27.01 11.07
N ASN A 363 -1.06 -27.62 9.90
CA ASN A 363 -1.93 -27.02 8.89
C ASN A 363 -3.40 -26.89 9.36
N ARG A 364 -3.86 -27.79 10.23
CA ARG A 364 -5.22 -27.73 10.79
C ARG A 364 -5.34 -26.72 11.92
N LEU A 365 -4.28 -26.57 12.73
CA LEU A 365 -4.21 -25.55 13.77
C LEU A 365 -4.04 -24.16 13.15
N GLY A 366 -3.22 -23.99 12.12
CA GLY A 366 -3.09 -22.73 11.38
C GLY A 366 -4.41 -22.30 10.74
N ILE A 367 -5.23 -23.23 10.24
CA ILE A 367 -6.60 -22.95 9.74
C ILE A 367 -7.58 -22.64 10.90
N ALA A 368 -7.37 -23.23 12.08
CA ALA A 368 -8.24 -23.01 13.23
C ALA A 368 -7.86 -21.76 14.04
N CYS A 369 -6.64 -21.28 13.87
CA CYS A 369 -6.10 -20.12 14.56
C CYS A 369 -5.90 -18.89 13.63
N GLY A 370 -6.03 -19.04 12.31
CA GLY A 370 -5.76 -17.99 11.31
C GLY A 370 -6.98 -17.57 10.50
#